data_9dad96e8644ceeccedb52a1f350ffadc
#
_entry.id   9dad96e8644ceeccedb52a1f350ffadc
#
_cell.length_a   1.000
_cell.length_b   1.000
_cell.length_c   1.000
_cell.angle_alpha   90.00
_cell.angle_beta   90.00
_cell.angle_gamma   90.00
#
_symmetry.space_group_name_H-M   'P 1'
#
loop_
_entity.id
_entity.type
_entity.pdbx_description
1 polymer ?
#
loop_
_entity_poly.entity_id
_entity_poly.type
_entity_poly.pdbx_seq_one_letter_code
_entity_poly.pdbx_strand_id
1 'polypeptide(L)'
;MHLSVRFSTEKELKQFQDLLYEKSGQGVSFTGLLEAMVSEVTIVTAVHNIKPNKGSKTAGVDRMKMDKYLQMPKEELFQLIQSNISNYKPKPAKRKYIEKANGKKRPLGIPTVLDRIIQECMRLILEPICEARFYPHSYGFRPYRAQKHAIRDIVNVINASVKSKDQPVWAVEGDIKGCFDNINHRLLLKKLWRIGIHDKRVLKIISQMLKAGYIDQDLYHATEMGTPQGGILSPLLSNVYLNDFDWYVGRCYMEPHRQCKHKCNDTRRLKWSGITPKYNFRYADDWVILTSTEQEAFRMKHELTKYFKHRMKLELSQEKTYVTDLRKNGIHFLGYIVKAERKRKTPDPATWSDNLVGKPFPDMERLTKKIHTLQKEVRKIGLYTQSNTQAAQIQYVNSVIMGLAQYLQPSICSHAYHAIDRRVNNTALAVWKNLFPKQYNQMQVPLKELSNLPHRHEGYDSKTFAIQIDGKWFGITYAFITHSRYESKPFDQKMTPYTEDGRRRYVNYRTKHKPLPCDRPSINTPEDIALSIYASGKGWKANFEYFMNRE
;
A
#
# COMPACT_ATOMS: atom_id res chain seq x y z
N MET A 1 -8.38 30.11 9.39
CA MET A 1 -6.99 30.61 9.37
C MET A 1 -6.63 30.94 7.94
N HIS A 2 -6.33 32.22 7.65
CA HIS A 2 -5.76 32.60 6.36
C HIS A 2 -4.26 32.38 6.39
N LEU A 3 -3.71 31.73 5.36
CA LEU A 3 -2.30 31.41 5.30
C LEU A 3 -1.61 32.38 4.34
N SER A 4 -0.67 33.16 4.84
CA SER A 4 0.24 33.97 4.03
C SER A 4 1.62 33.39 4.18
N VAL A 5 2.07 32.60 3.19
CA VAL A 5 3.28 31.81 3.36
C VAL A 5 4.18 31.91 2.14
N ARG A 6 5.45 32.20 2.39
CA ARG A 6 6.55 32.06 1.44
C ARG A 6 7.52 31.02 2.00
N PHE A 7 7.75 29.96 1.26
CA PHE A 7 8.79 28.98 1.58
C PHE A 7 10.02 29.25 0.72
N SER A 8 11.16 29.19 1.33
CA SER A 8 12.46 29.31 0.66
C SER A 8 13.19 27.97 0.62
N THR A 9 12.82 27.04 1.52
CA THR A 9 13.50 25.74 1.69
C THR A 9 12.51 24.61 1.91
N GLU A 10 12.93 23.38 1.60
CA GLU A 10 12.15 22.16 1.87
C GLU A 10 11.89 21.98 3.39
N LYS A 11 12.82 22.42 4.23
CA LYS A 11 12.65 22.40 5.69
C LYS A 11 11.48 23.27 6.13
N GLU A 12 11.33 24.46 5.55
CA GLU A 12 10.20 25.36 5.84
C GLU A 12 8.88 24.79 5.32
N LEU A 13 8.87 24.18 4.13
CA LEU A 13 7.70 23.47 3.63
C LEU A 13 7.28 22.37 4.62
N LYS A 14 8.23 21.63 5.17
CA LYS A 14 7.97 20.59 6.16
C LYS A 14 7.40 21.13 7.46
N GLN A 15 7.96 22.22 7.97
CA GLN A 15 7.43 22.91 9.15
C GLN A 15 6.00 23.42 8.92
N PHE A 16 5.72 23.90 7.71
CA PHE A 16 4.38 24.30 7.35
C PHE A 16 3.41 23.11 7.29
N GLN A 17 3.82 21.98 6.75
CA GLN A 17 3.03 20.75 6.79
C GLN A 17 2.74 20.30 8.23
N ASP A 18 3.71 20.42 9.14
CA ASP A 18 3.54 20.12 10.56
C ASP A 18 2.50 21.08 11.20
N LEU A 19 2.56 22.37 10.89
CA LEU A 19 1.58 23.37 11.33
C LEU A 19 0.17 23.07 10.82
N LEU A 20 0.03 22.72 9.54
CA LEU A 20 -1.27 22.35 8.95
C LEU A 20 -1.88 21.14 9.66
N TYR A 21 -1.06 20.12 9.93
CA TYR A 21 -1.48 18.92 10.65
C TYR A 21 -1.95 19.26 12.08
N GLU A 22 -1.14 19.99 12.83
CA GLU A 22 -1.47 20.39 14.21
C GLU A 22 -2.76 21.20 14.27
N LYS A 23 -2.86 22.29 13.50
CA LYS A 23 -4.03 23.16 13.49
C LYS A 23 -5.29 22.45 12.98
N SER A 24 -5.15 21.57 11.97
CA SER A 24 -6.25 20.74 11.54
C SER A 24 -6.73 19.82 12.68
N GLY A 25 -5.83 19.19 13.41
CA GLY A 25 -6.16 18.37 14.60
C GLY A 25 -6.97 19.15 15.65
N GLN A 26 -6.71 20.45 15.80
CA GLN A 26 -7.43 21.38 16.70
C GLN A 26 -8.79 21.83 16.16
N GLY A 27 -9.16 21.48 14.94
CA GLY A 27 -10.46 21.88 14.38
C GLY A 27 -10.40 23.11 13.46
N VAL A 28 -9.23 23.67 13.23
CA VAL A 28 -9.06 24.87 12.40
C VAL A 28 -9.33 24.56 10.93
N SER A 29 -9.94 25.51 10.23
CA SER A 29 -10.15 25.49 8.78
C SER A 29 -9.22 26.50 8.10
N PHE A 30 -8.86 26.24 6.84
CA PHE A 30 -7.80 26.94 6.13
C PHE A 30 -8.29 27.59 4.85
N THR A 31 -7.83 28.82 4.62
CA THR A 31 -7.87 29.57 3.35
C THR A 31 -6.46 30.00 2.97
N GLY A 32 -6.22 30.42 1.73
CA GLY A 32 -4.86 30.78 1.30
C GLY A 32 -3.96 29.56 1.04
N LEU A 33 -4.57 28.39 0.74
CA LEU A 33 -3.83 27.16 0.45
C LEU A 33 -3.20 27.18 -0.95
N LEU A 34 -3.80 27.92 -1.88
CA LEU A 34 -3.35 27.97 -3.26
C LEU A 34 -1.93 28.56 -3.36
N GLU A 35 -1.64 29.60 -2.59
CA GLU A 35 -0.32 30.25 -2.55
C GLU A 35 0.78 29.26 -2.13
N ALA A 36 0.50 28.42 -1.14
CA ALA A 36 1.42 27.36 -0.71
C ALA A 36 1.63 26.30 -1.80
N MET A 37 0.58 25.95 -2.55
CA MET A 37 0.65 24.95 -3.64
C MET A 37 1.48 25.43 -4.83
N VAL A 38 1.47 26.74 -5.12
CA VAL A 38 2.21 27.32 -6.26
C VAL A 38 3.57 27.85 -5.88
N SER A 39 4.02 27.67 -4.64
CA SER A 39 5.36 28.07 -4.22
C SER A 39 6.42 27.25 -4.97
N GLU A 40 7.56 27.88 -5.26
CA GLU A 40 8.67 27.24 -5.99
C GLU A 40 9.14 25.95 -5.30
N VAL A 41 9.28 25.98 -3.98
CA VAL A 41 9.70 24.82 -3.19
C VAL A 41 8.70 23.67 -3.29
N THR A 42 7.39 23.96 -3.26
CA THR A 42 6.36 22.92 -3.44
C THR A 42 6.43 22.32 -4.83
N ILE A 43 6.63 23.14 -5.87
CA ILE A 43 6.76 22.67 -7.26
C ILE A 43 7.99 21.76 -7.43
N VAL A 44 9.16 22.20 -6.94
CA VAL A 44 10.39 21.39 -7.00
C VAL A 44 10.22 20.06 -6.27
N THR A 45 9.66 20.09 -5.07
CA THR A 45 9.39 18.89 -4.28
C THR A 45 8.41 17.96 -4.99
N ALA A 46 7.37 18.50 -5.64
CA ALA A 46 6.41 17.71 -6.41
C ALA A 46 7.07 17.02 -7.61
N VAL A 47 7.90 17.72 -8.37
CA VAL A 47 8.68 17.16 -9.49
C VAL A 47 9.61 16.05 -9.00
N HIS A 48 10.33 16.31 -7.89
CA HIS A 48 11.22 15.32 -7.28
C HIS A 48 10.48 14.04 -6.85
N ASN A 49 9.31 14.17 -6.25
CA ASN A 49 8.50 13.04 -5.80
C ASN A 49 7.95 12.18 -6.96
N ILE A 50 7.66 12.80 -8.12
CA ILE A 50 7.09 12.09 -9.27
C ILE A 50 8.18 11.41 -10.10
N LYS A 51 9.36 12.03 -10.23
CA LYS A 51 10.47 11.59 -11.08
C LYS A 51 10.81 10.09 -10.94
N PRO A 52 10.98 9.51 -9.73
CA PRO A 52 11.36 8.10 -9.58
C PRO A 52 10.23 7.12 -9.88
N ASN A 53 8.99 7.56 -10.01
CA ASN A 53 7.86 6.68 -10.23
C ASN A 53 7.89 6.08 -11.64
N LYS A 54 7.59 4.76 -11.76
CA LYS A 54 7.49 4.08 -13.07
C LYS A 54 6.56 4.81 -14.04
N GLY A 55 5.50 5.44 -13.52
CA GLY A 55 4.54 6.23 -14.29
C GLY A 55 5.12 7.53 -14.88
N SER A 56 6.23 8.07 -14.38
CA SER A 56 6.84 9.31 -14.87
C SER A 56 7.20 9.23 -16.36
N LYS A 57 7.58 8.05 -16.85
CA LYS A 57 7.92 7.77 -18.26
C LYS A 57 6.69 7.56 -19.14
N THR A 58 5.48 7.52 -18.58
CA THR A 58 4.23 7.30 -19.34
C THR A 58 3.55 8.63 -19.61
N ALA A 59 3.43 9.00 -20.89
CA ALA A 59 2.76 10.22 -21.31
C ALA A 59 1.23 10.10 -21.19
N GLY A 60 0.57 11.23 -20.92
CA GLY A 60 -0.88 11.39 -21.06
C GLY A 60 -1.33 11.54 -22.51
N VAL A 61 -2.48 12.19 -22.71
CA VAL A 61 -3.04 12.50 -24.04
C VAL A 61 -2.18 13.48 -24.85
N ASP A 62 -1.40 14.32 -24.18
CA ASP A 62 -0.51 15.31 -24.78
C ASP A 62 0.81 14.72 -25.28
N ARG A 63 1.03 13.42 -25.10
CA ARG A 63 2.27 12.70 -25.46
C ARG A 63 3.54 13.22 -24.77
N MET A 64 3.42 14.13 -23.78
CA MET A 64 4.54 14.71 -23.06
C MET A 64 5.01 13.79 -21.94
N LYS A 65 6.34 13.58 -21.82
CA LYS A 65 6.98 12.79 -20.78
C LYS A 65 7.65 13.69 -19.74
N MET A 66 8.03 13.13 -18.59
CA MET A 66 8.68 13.86 -17.52
C MET A 66 9.99 14.52 -17.94
N ASP A 67 10.76 13.90 -18.84
CA ASP A 67 12.05 14.40 -19.33
C ASP A 67 11.93 15.82 -19.90
N LYS A 68 10.81 16.16 -20.56
CA LYS A 68 10.56 17.52 -21.06
C LYS A 68 10.57 18.56 -19.93
N TYR A 69 9.93 18.25 -18.80
CA TYR A 69 9.83 19.16 -17.66
C TYR A 69 11.14 19.24 -16.87
N LEU A 70 11.94 18.16 -16.88
CA LEU A 70 13.26 18.12 -16.23
C LEU A 70 14.33 18.89 -17.03
N GLN A 71 14.16 19.06 -18.34
CA GLN A 71 15.07 19.81 -19.21
C GLN A 71 14.68 21.29 -19.32
N MET A 72 13.50 21.67 -18.83
CA MET A 72 13.00 23.05 -18.88
C MET A 72 13.76 23.93 -17.87
N PRO A 73 14.11 25.20 -18.23
CA PRO A 73 14.63 26.15 -17.26
C PRO A 73 13.69 26.28 -16.05
N LYS A 74 14.28 26.44 -14.88
CA LYS A 74 13.54 26.41 -13.61
C LYS A 74 12.44 27.48 -13.56
N GLU A 75 12.76 28.67 -14.02
CA GLU A 75 11.86 29.82 -14.05
C GLU A 75 10.69 29.60 -15.02
N GLU A 76 10.96 29.02 -16.19
CA GLU A 76 9.93 28.66 -17.17
C GLU A 76 8.98 27.59 -16.62
N LEU A 77 9.53 26.57 -15.94
CA LEU A 77 8.73 25.54 -15.28
C LEU A 77 7.80 26.13 -14.21
N PHE A 78 8.29 27.05 -13.40
CA PHE A 78 7.47 27.70 -12.38
C PHE A 78 6.35 28.53 -12.98
N GLN A 79 6.67 29.38 -13.96
CA GLN A 79 5.67 30.18 -14.67
C GLN A 79 4.61 29.31 -15.34
N LEU A 80 5.03 28.21 -15.98
CA LEU A 80 4.13 27.25 -16.60
C LEU A 80 3.15 26.67 -15.59
N ILE A 81 3.63 26.19 -14.44
CA ILE A 81 2.78 25.55 -13.42
C ILE A 81 1.88 26.58 -12.75
N GLN A 82 2.41 27.76 -12.38
CA GLN A 82 1.65 28.83 -11.73
C GLN A 82 0.53 29.36 -12.64
N SER A 83 0.82 29.61 -13.93
CA SER A 83 -0.18 30.05 -14.90
C SER A 83 -1.27 29.01 -15.13
N ASN A 84 -0.88 27.73 -15.22
CA ASN A 84 -1.85 26.66 -15.40
C ASN A 84 -2.74 26.48 -14.16
N ILE A 85 -2.21 26.58 -12.95
CA ILE A 85 -3.02 26.47 -11.72
C ILE A 85 -3.98 27.66 -11.60
N SER A 86 -3.54 28.87 -11.96
CA SER A 86 -4.37 30.08 -11.88
C SER A 86 -5.60 30.03 -12.81
N ASN A 87 -5.46 29.41 -13.97
CA ASN A 87 -6.55 29.19 -14.92
C ASN A 87 -6.64 27.71 -15.30
N TYR A 88 -6.87 26.89 -14.30
CA TYR A 88 -6.75 25.44 -14.44
C TYR A 88 -7.79 24.85 -15.40
N LYS A 89 -7.29 24.24 -16.46
CA LYS A 89 -8.08 23.50 -17.47
C LYS A 89 -7.44 22.12 -17.66
N PRO A 90 -7.81 21.11 -16.86
CA PRO A 90 -7.22 19.79 -16.95
C PRO A 90 -7.51 19.14 -18.29
N LYS A 91 -6.52 18.43 -18.83
CA LYS A 91 -6.73 17.59 -20.00
C LYS A 91 -7.39 16.27 -19.60
N PRO A 92 -8.18 15.65 -20.48
CA PRO A 92 -8.76 14.33 -20.21
C PRO A 92 -7.68 13.29 -19.91
N ALA A 93 -7.97 12.34 -19.02
CA ALA A 93 -7.04 11.25 -18.75
C ALA A 93 -7.03 10.24 -19.92
N LYS A 94 -5.85 9.73 -20.31
CA LYS A 94 -5.72 8.66 -21.29
C LYS A 94 -6.15 7.33 -20.66
N ARG A 95 -7.15 6.66 -21.21
CA ARG A 95 -7.61 5.35 -20.72
C ARG A 95 -6.64 4.25 -21.13
N LYS A 96 -6.30 3.37 -20.20
CA LYS A 96 -5.56 2.13 -20.41
C LYS A 96 -6.16 1.02 -19.56
N TYR A 97 -6.27 -0.17 -20.13
CA TYR A 97 -6.80 -1.32 -19.41
C TYR A 97 -5.68 -2.22 -18.89
N ILE A 98 -5.78 -2.64 -17.63
CA ILE A 98 -4.87 -3.61 -17.00
C ILE A 98 -5.68 -4.85 -16.66
N GLU A 99 -5.21 -6.02 -17.04
CA GLU A 99 -5.85 -7.29 -16.72
C GLU A 99 -5.77 -7.58 -15.21
N LYS A 100 -6.90 -7.95 -14.63
CA LYS A 100 -6.99 -8.47 -13.27
C LYS A 100 -6.72 -9.97 -13.27
N ALA A 101 -6.34 -10.52 -12.10
CA ALA A 101 -6.12 -11.96 -11.92
C ALA A 101 -7.33 -12.85 -12.24
N ASN A 102 -8.53 -12.27 -12.31
CA ASN A 102 -9.78 -12.95 -12.69
C ASN A 102 -10.19 -12.73 -14.15
N GLY A 103 -9.29 -12.28 -15.02
CA GLY A 103 -9.54 -12.01 -16.43
C GLY A 103 -10.32 -10.72 -16.74
N LYS A 104 -10.90 -10.07 -15.74
CA LYS A 104 -11.57 -8.77 -15.93
C LYS A 104 -10.54 -7.66 -16.14
N LYS A 105 -10.87 -6.67 -16.95
CA LYS A 105 -10.01 -5.50 -17.18
C LYS A 105 -10.28 -4.41 -16.14
N ARG A 106 -9.20 -3.81 -15.62
CA ARG A 106 -9.26 -2.63 -14.76
C ARG A 106 -8.97 -1.40 -15.59
N PRO A 107 -9.88 -0.44 -15.71
CA PRO A 107 -9.62 0.81 -16.40
C PRO A 107 -8.68 1.68 -15.56
N LEU A 108 -7.60 2.15 -16.14
CA LEU A 108 -6.65 3.11 -15.56
C LEU A 108 -6.72 4.40 -16.36
N GLY A 109 -6.91 5.53 -15.70
CA GLY A 109 -6.81 6.85 -16.32
C GLY A 109 -5.42 7.43 -16.08
N ILE A 110 -4.73 7.79 -17.14
CA ILE A 110 -3.37 8.37 -17.08
C ILE A 110 -3.49 9.88 -17.37
N PRO A 111 -3.42 10.76 -16.35
CA PRO A 111 -3.37 12.20 -16.54
C PRO A 111 -2.08 12.63 -17.24
N THR A 112 -2.05 13.84 -17.79
CA THR A 112 -0.81 14.41 -18.33
C THR A 112 0.25 14.56 -17.23
N VAL A 113 1.53 14.67 -17.61
CA VAL A 113 2.60 14.87 -16.61
C VAL A 113 2.40 16.18 -15.87
N LEU A 114 1.98 17.24 -16.57
CA LEU A 114 1.67 18.54 -15.96
C LEU A 114 0.56 18.41 -14.91
N ASP A 115 -0.56 17.75 -15.26
CA ASP A 115 -1.65 17.52 -14.29
C ASP A 115 -1.17 16.71 -13.08
N ARG A 116 -0.28 15.74 -13.28
CA ARG A 116 0.31 14.98 -12.17
C ARG A 116 1.18 15.85 -11.26
N ILE A 117 1.98 16.77 -11.82
CA ILE A 117 2.77 17.72 -11.01
C ILE A 117 1.81 18.61 -10.20
N ILE A 118 0.78 19.15 -10.82
CA ILE A 118 -0.23 19.97 -10.12
C ILE A 118 -0.93 19.16 -9.02
N GLN A 119 -1.34 17.93 -9.30
CA GLN A 119 -1.94 17.05 -8.30
C GLN A 119 -1.00 16.76 -7.12
N GLU A 120 0.30 16.61 -7.38
CA GLU A 120 1.28 16.38 -6.32
C GLU A 120 1.50 17.65 -5.48
N CYS A 121 1.56 18.84 -6.09
CA CYS A 121 1.59 20.10 -5.35
C CYS A 121 0.38 20.22 -4.40
N MET A 122 -0.81 19.86 -4.90
CA MET A 122 -2.02 19.84 -4.07
C MET A 122 -1.93 18.78 -2.96
N ARG A 123 -1.44 17.57 -3.27
CA ARG A 123 -1.30 16.50 -2.27
C ARG A 123 -0.37 16.91 -1.14
N LEU A 124 0.77 17.53 -1.45
CA LEU A 124 1.74 18.00 -0.44
C LEU A 124 1.12 18.93 0.60
N ILE A 125 0.14 19.76 0.22
CA ILE A 125 -0.50 20.73 1.10
C ILE A 125 -1.78 20.20 1.74
N LEU A 126 -2.56 19.37 1.03
CA LEU A 126 -3.85 18.88 1.53
C LEU A 126 -3.72 17.64 2.42
N GLU A 127 -2.72 16.79 2.17
CA GLU A 127 -2.54 15.53 2.90
C GLU A 127 -2.36 15.75 4.41
N PRO A 128 -1.51 16.66 4.92
CA PRO A 128 -1.40 16.90 6.36
C PRO A 128 -2.72 17.34 7.01
N ILE A 129 -3.54 18.17 6.32
CA ILE A 129 -4.85 18.60 6.81
C ILE A 129 -5.79 17.39 6.95
N CYS A 130 -5.81 16.53 5.94
CA CYS A 130 -6.66 15.34 5.91
C CYS A 130 -6.20 14.29 6.92
N GLU A 131 -4.88 14.02 7.01
CA GLU A 131 -4.29 13.04 7.92
C GLU A 131 -4.61 13.30 9.38
N ALA A 132 -4.66 14.56 9.80
CA ALA A 132 -5.05 14.94 11.16
C ALA A 132 -6.51 14.59 11.50
N ARG A 133 -7.36 14.34 10.50
CA ARG A 133 -8.80 14.10 10.65
C ARG A 133 -9.22 12.67 10.32
N PHE A 134 -8.31 11.89 9.74
CA PHE A 134 -8.63 10.52 9.36
C PHE A 134 -8.79 9.61 10.58
N TYR A 135 -9.72 8.68 10.44
CA TYR A 135 -9.97 7.66 11.44
C TYR A 135 -8.70 6.81 11.70
N PRO A 136 -8.37 6.51 12.96
CA PRO A 136 -7.12 5.83 13.31
C PRO A 136 -6.92 4.48 12.62
N HIS A 137 -7.97 3.67 12.47
CA HIS A 137 -7.89 2.33 11.88
C HIS A 137 -8.19 2.29 10.36
N SER A 138 -7.94 3.39 9.67
CA SER A 138 -7.81 3.45 8.21
C SER A 138 -6.33 3.41 7.83
N TYR A 139 -5.91 2.52 6.91
CA TYR A 139 -4.50 2.24 6.65
C TYR A 139 -4.08 2.47 5.20
N GLY A 140 -4.95 2.21 4.22
CA GLY A 140 -4.62 2.30 2.79
C GLY A 140 -4.30 3.73 2.35
N PHE A 141 -3.26 3.87 1.53
CA PHE A 141 -2.82 5.15 0.95
C PHE A 141 -2.44 6.24 1.96
N ARG A 142 -2.11 5.85 3.18
CA ARG A 142 -1.71 6.77 4.24
C ARG A 142 -0.22 6.61 4.55
N PRO A 143 0.49 7.71 4.86
CA PRO A 143 1.91 7.66 5.16
C PRO A 143 2.21 6.81 6.41
N TYR A 144 3.34 6.11 6.39
CA TYR A 144 3.83 5.23 7.46
C TYR A 144 2.93 4.03 7.79
N ARG A 145 1.84 3.80 7.02
CA ARG A 145 0.91 2.69 7.21
C ARG A 145 1.08 1.64 6.12
N ALA A 146 0.90 0.38 6.49
CA ALA A 146 1.02 -0.76 5.59
C ALA A 146 -0.02 -1.84 5.94
N GLN A 147 -0.20 -2.82 5.04
CA GLN A 147 -1.13 -3.94 5.23
C GLN A 147 -0.87 -4.68 6.54
N LYS A 148 0.41 -4.92 6.89
CA LYS A 148 0.79 -5.60 8.14
C LYS A 148 0.26 -4.91 9.38
N HIS A 149 0.12 -3.59 9.37
CA HIS A 149 -0.41 -2.83 10.50
C HIS A 149 -1.90 -3.07 10.69
N ALA A 150 -2.68 -3.14 9.60
CA ALA A 150 -4.10 -3.47 9.66
C ALA A 150 -4.32 -4.91 10.18
N ILE A 151 -3.60 -5.88 9.64
CA ILE A 151 -3.67 -7.29 10.08
C ILE A 151 -3.30 -7.42 11.56
N ARG A 152 -2.24 -6.75 11.98
CA ARG A 152 -1.80 -6.76 13.38
C ARG A 152 -2.87 -6.20 14.32
N ASP A 153 -3.49 -5.07 13.96
CA ASP A 153 -4.50 -4.45 14.82
C ASP A 153 -5.79 -5.27 14.88
N ILE A 154 -6.18 -5.96 13.80
CA ILE A 154 -7.25 -6.96 13.81
C ILE A 154 -6.93 -8.08 14.81
N VAL A 155 -5.74 -8.66 14.71
CA VAL A 155 -5.30 -9.74 15.63
C VAL A 155 -5.23 -9.25 17.07
N ASN A 156 -4.75 -8.02 17.31
CA ASN A 156 -4.70 -7.44 18.65
C ASN A 156 -6.09 -7.26 19.26
N VAL A 157 -7.10 -6.85 18.50
CA VAL A 157 -8.48 -6.71 19.00
C VAL A 157 -9.06 -8.07 19.39
N ILE A 158 -8.83 -9.11 18.59
CA ILE A 158 -9.25 -10.48 18.93
C ILE A 158 -8.55 -10.94 20.23
N ASN A 159 -7.25 -10.66 20.38
CA ASN A 159 -6.43 -11.11 21.50
C ASN A 159 -6.69 -10.30 22.78
N ALA A 160 -7.10 -9.05 22.69
CA ALA A 160 -7.39 -8.20 23.85
C ALA A 160 -8.60 -8.70 24.66
N SER A 161 -9.49 -9.46 24.04
CA SER A 161 -10.73 -9.97 24.63
C SER A 161 -10.70 -11.48 24.90
N VAL A 162 -9.52 -12.12 24.89
CA VAL A 162 -9.36 -13.55 25.24
C VAL A 162 -9.96 -13.81 26.63
N LYS A 163 -10.74 -14.86 26.78
CA LYS A 163 -11.54 -15.22 27.97
C LYS A 163 -12.80 -14.38 28.19
N SER A 164 -13.11 -13.40 27.34
CA SER A 164 -14.35 -12.65 27.43
C SER A 164 -15.45 -13.33 26.60
N LYS A 165 -16.68 -13.39 27.11
CA LYS A 165 -17.87 -13.80 26.33
C LYS A 165 -18.12 -12.89 25.13
N ASP A 166 -17.59 -11.66 25.18
CA ASP A 166 -17.71 -10.65 24.14
C ASP A 166 -16.50 -10.60 23.19
N GLN A 167 -15.72 -11.69 23.12
CA GLN A 167 -14.60 -11.75 22.19
C GLN A 167 -15.11 -11.58 20.74
N PRO A 168 -14.51 -10.67 19.94
CA PRO A 168 -14.97 -10.42 18.58
C PRO A 168 -14.50 -11.54 17.63
N VAL A 169 -15.31 -12.58 17.53
CA VAL A 169 -15.07 -13.76 16.68
C VAL A 169 -15.97 -13.83 15.45
N TRP A 170 -16.78 -12.81 15.23
CA TRP A 170 -17.57 -12.62 14.03
C TRP A 170 -17.12 -11.38 13.27
N ALA A 171 -17.19 -11.42 11.98
CA ALA A 171 -16.81 -10.31 11.11
C ALA A 171 -17.84 -10.02 10.02
N VAL A 172 -17.91 -8.76 9.63
CA VAL A 172 -18.49 -8.34 8.36
C VAL A 172 -17.35 -7.90 7.46
N GLU A 173 -17.12 -8.63 6.37
CA GLU A 173 -16.18 -8.27 5.31
C GLU A 173 -16.94 -7.58 4.20
N GLY A 174 -16.39 -6.53 3.60
CA GLY A 174 -17.08 -5.82 2.54
C GLY A 174 -16.16 -5.20 1.49
N ASP A 175 -16.69 -5.15 0.28
CA ASP A 175 -16.11 -4.50 -0.89
C ASP A 175 -17.11 -3.49 -1.45
N ILE A 176 -16.63 -2.31 -1.83
CA ILE A 176 -17.45 -1.25 -2.39
C ILE A 176 -17.44 -1.37 -3.91
N LYS A 177 -18.63 -1.54 -4.52
CA LYS A 177 -18.76 -1.72 -5.96
C LYS A 177 -18.24 -0.49 -6.71
N GLY A 178 -17.10 -0.65 -7.42
CA GLY A 178 -16.51 0.42 -8.22
C GLY A 178 -16.25 1.69 -7.43
N CYS A 179 -15.68 1.60 -6.24
CA CYS A 179 -15.54 2.72 -5.29
C CYS A 179 -15.01 4.00 -5.96
N PHE A 180 -13.89 3.92 -6.67
CA PHE A 180 -13.28 5.07 -7.34
C PHE A 180 -14.14 5.64 -8.47
N ASP A 181 -14.88 4.80 -9.17
CA ASP A 181 -15.68 5.18 -10.32
C ASP A 181 -17.06 5.78 -9.92
N ASN A 182 -17.49 5.57 -8.66
CA ASN A 182 -18.80 5.98 -8.15
C ASN A 182 -18.76 7.10 -7.10
N ILE A 183 -17.59 7.71 -6.84
CA ILE A 183 -17.48 8.83 -5.91
C ILE A 183 -18.31 10.02 -6.42
N ASN A 184 -19.29 10.46 -5.64
CA ASN A 184 -20.11 11.62 -5.96
C ASN A 184 -19.31 12.91 -5.75
N HIS A 185 -19.07 13.68 -6.83
CA HIS A 185 -18.26 14.89 -6.81
C HIS A 185 -18.77 15.95 -5.82
N ARG A 186 -20.09 16.22 -5.83
CA ARG A 186 -20.69 17.23 -4.93
C ARG A 186 -20.52 16.83 -3.46
N LEU A 187 -20.70 15.55 -3.15
CA LEU A 187 -20.55 15.08 -1.79
C LEU A 187 -19.06 15.10 -1.37
N LEU A 188 -18.15 14.74 -2.25
CA LEU A 188 -16.71 14.83 -1.99
C LEU A 188 -16.28 16.27 -1.66
N LEU A 189 -16.70 17.26 -2.45
CA LEU A 189 -16.37 18.68 -2.19
C LEU A 189 -16.94 19.15 -0.86
N LYS A 190 -18.15 18.72 -0.48
CA LYS A 190 -18.71 19.01 0.86
C LYS A 190 -17.89 18.38 1.98
N LYS A 191 -17.35 17.15 1.77
CA LYS A 191 -16.50 16.49 2.76
C LYS A 191 -15.14 17.17 2.88
N LEU A 192 -14.54 17.62 1.79
CA LEU A 192 -13.33 18.44 1.80
C LEU A 192 -13.53 19.74 2.57
N TRP A 193 -14.66 20.40 2.37
CA TRP A 193 -15.01 21.58 3.16
C TRP A 193 -15.12 21.26 4.65
N ARG A 194 -15.83 20.20 5.02
CA ARG A 194 -15.98 19.77 6.43
C ARG A 194 -14.68 19.38 7.11
N ILE A 195 -13.71 18.89 6.36
CA ILE A 195 -12.41 18.51 6.90
C ILE A 195 -11.50 19.72 7.16
N GLY A 196 -11.91 20.91 6.70
CA GLY A 196 -11.24 22.18 6.95
C GLY A 196 -10.63 22.86 5.73
N ILE A 197 -10.85 22.37 4.52
CA ILE A 197 -10.34 22.97 3.28
C ILE A 197 -11.35 24.02 2.80
N HIS A 198 -11.18 25.27 3.25
CA HIS A 198 -12.09 26.37 2.96
C HIS A 198 -11.60 27.31 1.84
N ASP A 199 -10.51 26.98 1.14
CA ASP A 199 -10.09 27.72 -0.05
C ASP A 199 -10.94 27.32 -1.26
N LYS A 200 -11.88 28.19 -1.65
CA LYS A 200 -12.80 27.97 -2.77
C LYS A 200 -12.08 27.76 -4.10
N ARG A 201 -10.90 28.38 -4.29
CA ARG A 201 -10.08 28.23 -5.52
C ARG A 201 -9.57 26.80 -5.62
N VAL A 202 -9.05 26.24 -4.52
CA VAL A 202 -8.58 24.85 -4.44
C VAL A 202 -9.72 23.88 -4.71
N LEU A 203 -10.89 24.08 -4.11
CA LEU A 203 -12.07 23.24 -4.36
C LEU A 203 -12.56 23.33 -5.81
N LYS A 204 -12.45 24.50 -6.46
CA LYS A 204 -12.75 24.69 -7.88
C LYS A 204 -11.78 23.87 -8.75
N ILE A 205 -10.49 23.92 -8.45
CA ILE A 205 -9.46 23.10 -9.17
C ILE A 205 -9.77 21.62 -9.02
N ILE A 206 -10.07 21.12 -7.81
CA ILE A 206 -10.45 19.72 -7.59
C ILE A 206 -11.71 19.38 -8.40
N SER A 207 -12.73 20.25 -8.40
CA SER A 207 -13.95 20.04 -9.18
C SER A 207 -13.67 19.92 -10.68
N GLN A 208 -12.75 20.75 -11.21
CA GLN A 208 -12.33 20.69 -12.61
C GLN A 208 -11.57 19.40 -12.92
N MET A 209 -10.66 18.96 -12.02
CA MET A 209 -9.96 17.67 -12.15
C MET A 209 -10.91 16.47 -12.21
N LEU A 210 -11.94 16.48 -11.37
CA LEU A 210 -12.94 15.41 -11.32
C LEU A 210 -13.78 15.35 -12.59
N LYS A 211 -14.03 16.51 -13.23
CA LYS A 211 -14.83 16.64 -14.46
C LYS A 211 -14.00 16.55 -15.75
N ALA A 212 -12.69 16.38 -15.66
CA ALA A 212 -11.81 16.37 -16.83
C ALA A 212 -12.15 15.30 -17.89
N GLY A 213 -12.82 14.23 -17.50
CA GLY A 213 -13.14 13.13 -18.39
C GLY A 213 -11.93 12.24 -18.73
N TYR A 214 -12.15 11.37 -19.70
CA TYR A 214 -11.08 10.51 -20.22
C TYR A 214 -11.25 10.28 -21.73
N ILE A 215 -10.15 9.93 -22.38
CA ILE A 215 -10.13 9.49 -23.77
C ILE A 215 -9.91 7.98 -23.80
N ASP A 216 -10.82 7.25 -24.45
CA ASP A 216 -10.75 5.83 -24.72
C ASP A 216 -10.93 5.58 -26.22
N GLN A 217 -9.98 4.89 -26.85
CA GLN A 217 -10.01 4.65 -28.31
C GLN A 217 -10.30 5.93 -29.12
N ASP A 218 -9.60 7.02 -28.74
CA ASP A 218 -9.71 8.36 -29.33
C ASP A 218 -11.08 9.07 -29.16
N LEU A 219 -12.00 8.49 -28.38
CA LEU A 219 -13.30 9.10 -28.05
C LEU A 219 -13.24 9.71 -26.65
N TYR A 220 -13.75 10.95 -26.53
CA TYR A 220 -13.88 11.64 -25.26
C TYR A 220 -15.12 11.17 -24.50
N HIS A 221 -14.94 10.89 -23.21
CA HIS A 221 -16.00 10.54 -22.28
C HIS A 221 -16.01 11.52 -21.10
N ALA A 222 -17.11 12.22 -20.91
CA ALA A 222 -17.31 13.07 -19.73
C ALA A 222 -17.44 12.21 -18.46
N THR A 223 -17.03 12.77 -17.31
CA THR A 223 -17.20 12.14 -16.00
C THR A 223 -18.08 12.99 -15.11
N GLU A 224 -19.24 12.47 -14.73
CA GLU A 224 -20.13 13.10 -13.75
C GLU A 224 -19.90 12.59 -12.34
N MET A 225 -19.31 11.42 -12.20
CA MET A 225 -18.95 10.74 -10.96
C MET A 225 -17.56 10.11 -11.07
N GLY A 226 -17.00 9.79 -9.93
CA GLY A 226 -15.72 9.06 -9.82
C GLY A 226 -14.50 9.96 -9.75
N THR A 227 -13.38 9.33 -9.44
CA THR A 227 -12.04 9.92 -9.49
C THR A 227 -11.19 9.12 -10.47
N PRO A 228 -10.32 9.76 -11.28
CA PRO A 228 -9.50 9.04 -12.24
C PRO A 228 -8.63 7.98 -11.53
N GLN A 229 -8.84 6.68 -11.85
CA GLN A 229 -7.96 5.62 -11.34
C GLN A 229 -6.57 5.79 -11.96
N GLY A 230 -5.62 6.33 -11.19
CA GLY A 230 -4.25 6.64 -11.63
C GLY A 230 -3.86 8.11 -11.45
N GLY A 231 -4.79 8.97 -11.03
CA GLY A 231 -4.46 10.31 -10.55
C GLY A 231 -3.73 10.25 -9.20
N ILE A 232 -2.76 11.15 -8.99
CA ILE A 232 -1.95 11.20 -7.76
C ILE A 232 -2.82 11.60 -6.54
N LEU A 233 -3.77 12.49 -6.75
CA LEU A 233 -4.65 12.98 -5.69
C LEU A 233 -5.82 12.01 -5.39
N SER A 234 -6.17 11.11 -6.31
CA SER A 234 -7.34 10.21 -6.20
C SER A 234 -7.35 9.34 -4.93
N PRO A 235 -6.22 8.76 -4.46
CA PRO A 235 -6.18 8.00 -3.21
C PRO A 235 -6.52 8.84 -1.98
N LEU A 236 -6.02 10.07 -1.90
CA LEU A 236 -6.34 11.00 -0.82
C LEU A 236 -7.83 11.38 -0.82
N LEU A 237 -8.37 11.71 -1.99
CA LEU A 237 -9.79 12.05 -2.16
C LEU A 237 -10.71 10.88 -1.80
N SER A 238 -10.34 9.65 -2.17
CA SER A 238 -11.07 8.44 -1.77
C SER A 238 -11.07 8.26 -0.25
N ASN A 239 -9.93 8.46 0.41
CA ASN A 239 -9.86 8.40 1.88
C ASN A 239 -10.71 9.49 2.55
N VAL A 240 -10.72 10.73 2.02
CA VAL A 240 -11.62 11.80 2.49
C VAL A 240 -13.08 11.39 2.34
N TYR A 241 -13.43 10.78 1.21
CA TYR A 241 -14.81 10.34 0.95
C TYR A 241 -15.27 9.27 1.93
N LEU A 242 -14.44 8.25 2.18
CA LEU A 242 -14.77 7.11 3.04
C LEU A 242 -14.59 7.38 4.54
N ASN A 243 -13.93 8.48 4.92
CA ASN A 243 -13.68 8.82 6.32
C ASN A 243 -14.97 9.00 7.15
N ASP A 244 -16.08 9.44 6.53
CA ASP A 244 -17.37 9.54 7.23
C ASP A 244 -17.91 8.16 7.64
N PHE A 245 -17.72 7.14 6.81
CA PHE A 245 -18.06 5.76 7.15
C PHE A 245 -17.21 5.26 8.32
N ASP A 246 -15.91 5.49 8.26
CA ASP A 246 -15.01 5.06 9.34
C ASP A 246 -15.41 5.69 10.68
N TRP A 247 -15.65 7.00 10.68
CA TRP A 247 -16.09 7.72 11.88
C TRP A 247 -17.51 7.38 12.32
N TYR A 248 -18.39 7.01 11.39
CA TYR A 248 -19.71 6.54 11.74
C TYR A 248 -19.63 5.30 12.64
N VAL A 249 -18.88 4.28 12.20
CA VAL A 249 -18.68 3.07 13.02
C VAL A 249 -17.90 3.39 14.28
N GLY A 250 -16.82 4.17 14.19
CA GLY A 250 -15.99 4.53 15.33
C GLY A 250 -16.76 5.24 16.44
N ARG A 251 -17.59 6.22 16.10
CA ARG A 251 -18.36 6.99 17.08
C ARG A 251 -19.54 6.21 17.66
N CYS A 252 -20.21 5.40 16.84
CA CYS A 252 -21.38 4.65 17.32
C CYS A 252 -21.00 3.44 18.16
N TYR A 253 -19.85 2.78 17.86
CA TYR A 253 -19.59 1.43 18.36
C TYR A 253 -18.21 1.21 18.95
N MET A 254 -17.29 2.20 18.92
CA MET A 254 -15.95 2.06 19.51
C MET A 254 -15.63 3.15 20.53
N GLU A 255 -15.75 4.40 20.15
CA GLU A 255 -15.32 5.56 20.94
C GLU A 255 -16.42 6.65 20.90
N PRO A 256 -17.59 6.41 21.53
CA PRO A 256 -18.70 7.37 21.51
C PRO A 256 -18.34 8.68 22.22
N HIS A 257 -17.45 8.62 23.23
CA HIS A 257 -17.00 9.75 24.02
C HIS A 257 -15.53 10.06 23.75
N ARG A 258 -15.23 10.98 22.84
CA ARG A 258 -13.85 11.40 22.49
C ARG A 258 -12.99 11.87 23.67
N GLN A 259 -13.57 12.09 24.85
CA GLN A 259 -12.91 12.63 26.01
C GLN A 259 -12.51 11.59 27.05
N CYS A 260 -12.80 10.30 26.85
CA CYS A 260 -12.35 9.28 27.78
C CYS A 260 -10.84 9.11 27.75
N LYS A 261 -10.19 9.33 28.89
CA LYS A 261 -8.75 9.17 29.07
C LYS A 261 -8.28 7.73 28.81
N HIS A 262 -9.14 6.74 29.02
CA HIS A 262 -8.86 5.32 28.83
C HIS A 262 -9.89 4.67 27.91
N LYS A 263 -9.46 4.14 26.77
CA LYS A 263 -10.30 3.47 25.77
C LYS A 263 -11.11 2.28 26.30
N CYS A 264 -10.59 1.58 27.29
CA CYS A 264 -11.31 0.49 27.95
C CYS A 264 -12.61 0.96 28.64
N ASN A 265 -12.66 2.22 29.08
CA ASN A 265 -13.86 2.80 29.67
C ASN A 265 -14.95 3.06 28.62
N ASP A 266 -14.58 3.40 27.39
CA ASP A 266 -15.55 3.57 26.31
C ASP A 266 -16.22 2.24 25.95
N THR A 267 -15.45 1.18 25.81
CA THR A 267 -16.00 -0.17 25.57
C THR A 267 -16.91 -0.64 26.71
N ARG A 268 -16.55 -0.36 27.97
CA ARG A 268 -17.38 -0.68 29.14
C ARG A 268 -18.69 0.11 29.14
N ARG A 269 -18.66 1.40 28.86
CA ARG A 269 -19.85 2.26 28.78
C ARG A 269 -20.79 1.84 27.66
N LEU A 270 -20.26 1.50 26.48
CA LEU A 270 -21.07 0.94 25.39
C LEU A 270 -21.85 -0.29 25.85
N LYS A 271 -21.16 -1.23 26.51
CA LYS A 271 -21.80 -2.44 27.04
C LYS A 271 -22.87 -2.14 28.09
N TRP A 272 -22.62 -1.20 28.99
CA TRP A 272 -23.62 -0.76 29.96
C TRP A 272 -24.85 -0.12 29.31
N SER A 273 -24.68 0.52 28.17
CA SER A 273 -25.78 1.07 27.35
C SER A 273 -26.44 0.02 26.45
N GLY A 274 -26.10 -1.26 26.59
CA GLY A 274 -26.65 -2.35 25.76
C GLY A 274 -26.11 -2.38 24.33
N ILE A 275 -25.04 -1.64 24.04
CA ILE A 275 -24.44 -1.58 22.70
C ILE A 275 -23.26 -2.54 22.62
N THR A 276 -23.31 -3.48 21.69
CA THR A 276 -22.20 -4.39 21.40
C THR A 276 -21.10 -3.64 20.64
N PRO A 277 -19.84 -3.62 21.14
CA PRO A 277 -18.72 -3.00 20.46
C PRO A 277 -18.47 -3.58 19.07
N LYS A 278 -18.15 -2.72 18.12
CA LYS A 278 -17.78 -3.09 16.74
C LYS A 278 -16.50 -2.38 16.35
N TYR A 279 -15.55 -3.13 15.80
CA TYR A 279 -14.20 -2.65 15.52
C TYR A 279 -13.98 -2.58 14.01
N ASN A 280 -13.85 -1.36 13.47
CA ASN A 280 -13.69 -1.10 12.04
C ASN A 280 -12.22 -1.00 11.65
N PHE A 281 -11.83 -1.72 10.60
CA PHE A 281 -10.52 -1.67 9.96
C PHE A 281 -10.71 -1.50 8.46
N ARG A 282 -10.07 -0.49 7.87
CA ARG A 282 -10.18 -0.22 6.45
C ARG A 282 -8.81 -0.07 5.78
N TYR A 283 -8.67 -0.64 4.60
CA TYR A 283 -7.52 -0.45 3.72
C TYR A 283 -8.01 -0.07 2.31
N ALA A 284 -7.98 1.20 1.98
CA ALA A 284 -8.58 1.75 0.75
C ALA A 284 -10.10 1.47 0.69
N ASP A 285 -10.57 0.68 -0.26
CA ASP A 285 -11.94 0.23 -0.45
C ASP A 285 -12.29 -1.08 0.27
N ASP A 286 -11.28 -1.87 0.66
CA ASP A 286 -11.48 -3.09 1.47
C ASP A 286 -11.67 -2.71 2.95
N TRP A 287 -12.69 -3.29 3.62
CA TRP A 287 -12.95 -3.05 5.03
C TRP A 287 -13.45 -4.29 5.75
N VAL A 288 -13.19 -4.34 7.04
CA VAL A 288 -13.60 -5.40 7.95
C VAL A 288 -14.10 -4.79 9.25
N ILE A 289 -15.26 -5.26 9.72
CA ILE A 289 -15.79 -4.90 11.03
C ILE A 289 -15.92 -6.16 11.87
N LEU A 290 -15.26 -6.18 13.03
CA LEU A 290 -15.34 -7.27 13.98
C LEU A 290 -16.43 -7.01 15.02
N THR A 291 -17.12 -8.07 15.45
CA THR A 291 -18.13 -8.05 16.53
C THR A 291 -18.17 -9.41 17.25
N SER A 292 -18.87 -9.48 18.39
CA SER A 292 -18.86 -10.69 19.23
C SER A 292 -19.91 -11.73 18.85
N THR A 293 -21.01 -11.36 18.19
CA THR A 293 -22.12 -12.28 17.88
C THR A 293 -22.50 -12.27 16.41
N GLU A 294 -23.06 -13.38 15.94
CA GLU A 294 -23.57 -13.53 14.59
C GLU A 294 -24.70 -12.54 14.31
N GLN A 295 -25.64 -12.42 15.22
CA GLN A 295 -26.78 -11.52 15.10
C GLN A 295 -26.35 -10.07 14.90
N GLU A 296 -25.36 -9.60 15.67
CA GLU A 296 -24.83 -8.25 15.52
C GLU A 296 -24.03 -8.06 14.22
N ALA A 297 -23.40 -9.11 13.70
CA ALA A 297 -22.76 -9.06 12.40
C ALA A 297 -23.78 -8.91 11.25
N PHE A 298 -24.86 -9.68 11.26
CA PHE A 298 -25.95 -9.54 10.27
C PHE A 298 -26.65 -8.18 10.38
N ARG A 299 -26.90 -7.70 11.59
CA ARG A 299 -27.47 -6.37 11.84
C ARG A 299 -26.58 -5.28 11.26
N MET A 300 -25.26 -5.37 11.50
CA MET A 300 -24.29 -4.42 10.97
C MET A 300 -24.20 -4.44 9.45
N LYS A 301 -24.19 -5.62 8.84
CA LYS A 301 -24.25 -5.75 7.37
C LYS A 301 -25.48 -5.04 6.78
N HIS A 302 -26.64 -5.24 7.37
CA HIS A 302 -27.88 -4.60 6.92
C HIS A 302 -27.83 -3.06 7.08
N GLU A 303 -27.38 -2.60 8.23
CA GLU A 303 -27.22 -1.18 8.55
C GLU A 303 -26.26 -0.49 7.57
N LEU A 304 -25.10 -1.10 7.31
CA LEU A 304 -24.11 -0.57 6.38
C LEU A 304 -24.62 -0.55 4.94
N THR A 305 -25.38 -1.55 4.51
CA THR A 305 -25.99 -1.54 3.17
C THR A 305 -26.87 -0.31 2.98
N LYS A 306 -27.68 0.03 3.98
CA LYS A 306 -28.49 1.26 3.98
C LYS A 306 -27.63 2.53 4.04
N TYR A 307 -26.62 2.55 4.93
CA TYR A 307 -25.74 3.69 5.11
C TYR A 307 -24.98 4.04 3.83
N PHE A 308 -24.37 3.06 3.18
CA PHE A 308 -23.65 3.27 1.93
C PHE A 308 -24.58 3.77 0.83
N LYS A 309 -25.74 3.17 0.65
CA LYS A 309 -26.72 3.59 -0.37
C LYS A 309 -27.23 5.02 -0.12
N HIS A 310 -27.69 5.34 1.08
CA HIS A 310 -28.38 6.60 1.35
C HIS A 310 -27.46 7.75 1.70
N ARG A 311 -26.42 7.51 2.51
CA ARG A 311 -25.50 8.56 3.00
C ARG A 311 -24.26 8.72 2.14
N MET A 312 -23.69 7.61 1.67
CA MET A 312 -22.46 7.65 0.89
C MET A 312 -22.70 7.69 -0.62
N LYS A 313 -23.94 7.43 -1.07
CA LYS A 313 -24.25 7.29 -2.51
C LYS A 313 -23.36 6.28 -3.22
N LEU A 314 -23.01 5.20 -2.52
CA LEU A 314 -22.24 4.06 -2.99
C LEU A 314 -23.01 2.77 -2.73
N GLU A 315 -22.67 1.71 -3.45
CA GLU A 315 -23.25 0.39 -3.27
C GLU A 315 -22.20 -0.61 -2.77
N LEU A 316 -22.59 -1.45 -1.81
CA LEU A 316 -21.77 -2.60 -1.42
C LEU A 316 -21.92 -3.71 -2.46
N SER A 317 -20.83 -4.41 -2.75
CA SER A 317 -20.88 -5.62 -3.57
C SER A 317 -21.56 -6.74 -2.79
N GLN A 318 -22.77 -7.14 -3.18
CA GLN A 318 -23.52 -8.21 -2.51
C GLN A 318 -22.75 -9.54 -2.54
N GLU A 319 -22.08 -9.82 -3.64
CA GLU A 319 -21.27 -11.04 -3.86
C GLU A 319 -19.98 -11.09 -3.03
N LYS A 320 -19.53 -9.96 -2.48
CA LYS A 320 -18.28 -9.83 -1.73
C LYS A 320 -18.47 -9.22 -0.34
N THR A 321 -19.72 -9.13 0.12
CA THR A 321 -20.01 -8.66 1.47
C THR A 321 -20.56 -9.82 2.29
N TYR A 322 -19.73 -10.37 3.16
CA TYR A 322 -20.02 -11.60 3.92
C TYR A 322 -20.10 -11.33 5.41
N VAL A 323 -20.83 -12.21 6.10
CA VAL A 323 -20.71 -12.40 7.54
C VAL A 323 -19.91 -13.68 7.76
N THR A 324 -18.81 -13.59 8.49
CA THR A 324 -17.83 -14.67 8.63
C THR A 324 -17.62 -15.01 10.09
N ASP A 325 -17.70 -16.32 10.43
CA ASP A 325 -17.25 -16.85 11.72
C ASP A 325 -15.73 -17.11 11.66
N LEU A 326 -14.94 -16.36 12.43
CA LEU A 326 -13.49 -16.46 12.45
C LEU A 326 -12.99 -17.81 12.99
N ARG A 327 -13.82 -18.53 13.72
CA ARG A 327 -13.49 -19.86 14.28
C ARG A 327 -13.52 -20.95 13.22
N LYS A 328 -14.32 -20.74 12.16
CA LYS A 328 -14.52 -21.71 11.07
C LYS A 328 -13.70 -21.33 9.83
N ASN A 329 -14.06 -20.25 9.17
CA ASN A 329 -13.53 -19.91 7.85
C ASN A 329 -12.41 -18.87 7.88
N GLY A 330 -12.45 -17.93 8.85
CA GLY A 330 -11.57 -16.75 8.86
C GLY A 330 -11.94 -15.70 7.82
N ILE A 331 -11.44 -14.49 8.02
CA ILE A 331 -11.63 -13.36 7.11
C ILE A 331 -10.51 -13.32 6.05
N HIS A 332 -10.87 -13.04 4.80
CA HIS A 332 -9.94 -12.86 3.69
C HIS A 332 -9.64 -11.36 3.51
N PHE A 333 -8.58 -10.88 4.15
CA PHE A 333 -8.23 -9.47 4.13
C PHE A 333 -6.78 -9.23 3.74
N LEU A 334 -6.57 -8.41 2.70
CA LEU A 334 -5.24 -8.00 2.22
C LEU A 334 -4.28 -9.16 1.90
N GLY A 335 -4.77 -10.26 1.37
CA GLY A 335 -3.96 -11.43 1.02
C GLY A 335 -3.56 -12.32 2.21
N TYR A 336 -4.24 -12.12 3.33
CA TYR A 336 -4.16 -12.98 4.51
C TYR A 336 -5.53 -13.55 4.85
N ILE A 337 -5.52 -14.67 5.58
CA ILE A 337 -6.70 -15.25 6.22
C ILE A 337 -6.49 -15.11 7.73
N VAL A 338 -7.33 -14.32 8.40
CA VAL A 338 -7.26 -14.19 9.86
C VAL A 338 -8.32 -15.07 10.50
N LYS A 339 -7.90 -16.01 11.35
CA LYS A 339 -8.75 -16.96 12.10
C LYS A 339 -8.62 -16.76 13.59
N ALA A 340 -9.66 -17.14 14.31
CA ALA A 340 -9.62 -17.29 15.77
C ALA A 340 -9.49 -18.79 16.11
N GLU A 341 -8.32 -19.20 16.57
CA GLU A 341 -8.01 -20.60 16.87
C GLU A 341 -7.62 -20.79 18.34
N ARG A 342 -7.80 -22.02 18.84
CA ARG A 342 -7.36 -22.36 20.19
C ARG A 342 -5.86 -22.09 20.36
N LYS A 343 -5.49 -21.57 21.50
CA LYS A 343 -4.08 -21.33 21.85
C LYS A 343 -3.41 -22.66 22.16
N ARG A 344 -2.48 -23.07 21.31
CA ARG A 344 -1.66 -24.27 21.52
C ARG A 344 -0.63 -23.99 22.62
N LYS A 345 -0.57 -24.84 23.63
CA LYS A 345 0.45 -24.80 24.69
C LYS A 345 1.55 -25.82 24.44
N THR A 346 1.20 -26.99 23.90
CA THR A 346 2.10 -28.10 23.54
C THR A 346 1.68 -28.67 22.18
N PRO A 347 2.45 -29.59 21.58
CA PRO A 347 2.03 -30.32 20.38
C PRO A 347 0.77 -31.17 20.58
N ASP A 348 0.50 -31.61 21.82
CA ASP A 348 -0.67 -32.44 22.13
C ASP A 348 -1.97 -31.60 22.15
N PRO A 349 -2.96 -31.92 21.28
CA PRO A 349 -4.25 -31.23 21.23
C PRO A 349 -5.05 -31.27 22.55
N ALA A 350 -4.90 -32.32 23.33
CA ALA A 350 -5.59 -32.47 24.63
C ALA A 350 -5.20 -31.38 25.65
N THR A 351 -4.03 -30.78 25.51
CA THR A 351 -3.51 -29.73 26.38
C THR A 351 -3.84 -28.30 25.91
N TRP A 352 -4.53 -28.16 24.76
CA TRP A 352 -4.84 -26.84 24.20
C TRP A 352 -5.85 -26.09 25.09
N SER A 353 -5.55 -24.82 25.27
CA SER A 353 -6.48 -23.93 26.00
C SER A 353 -7.71 -23.65 25.13
N ASP A 354 -8.89 -23.61 25.76
CA ASP A 354 -10.13 -23.16 25.11
C ASP A 354 -10.10 -21.67 24.72
N ASN A 355 -9.06 -20.95 25.14
CA ASN A 355 -8.88 -19.57 24.76
C ASN A 355 -8.58 -19.43 23.26
N LEU A 356 -9.40 -18.66 22.57
CA LEU A 356 -9.20 -18.35 21.16
C LEU A 356 -8.20 -17.20 21.01
N VAL A 357 -7.30 -17.33 20.05
CA VAL A 357 -6.33 -16.28 19.68
C VAL A 357 -6.41 -16.04 18.18
N GLY A 358 -6.33 -14.77 17.80
CA GLY A 358 -6.27 -14.37 16.41
C GLY A 358 -4.95 -14.81 15.78
N LYS A 359 -5.01 -15.48 14.63
CA LYS A 359 -3.85 -15.94 13.88
C LYS A 359 -3.99 -15.56 12.42
N PRO A 360 -3.02 -14.82 11.86
CA PRO A 360 -2.97 -14.52 10.44
C PRO A 360 -2.24 -15.64 9.69
N PHE A 361 -2.82 -16.11 8.60
CA PHE A 361 -2.25 -17.08 7.67
C PHE A 361 -2.15 -16.44 6.27
N PRO A 362 -1.20 -16.86 5.42
CA PRO A 362 -1.21 -16.50 4.01
C PRO A 362 -2.48 -17.02 3.30
N ASP A 363 -3.06 -16.20 2.43
CA ASP A 363 -4.08 -16.66 1.49
C ASP A 363 -3.40 -17.51 0.39
N MET A 364 -3.47 -18.82 0.55
CA MET A 364 -2.76 -19.78 -0.31
C MET A 364 -3.30 -19.80 -1.75
N GLU A 365 -4.57 -19.46 -1.98
CA GLU A 365 -5.11 -19.37 -3.33
C GLU A 365 -4.48 -18.20 -4.10
N ARG A 366 -4.46 -17.03 -3.47
CA ARG A 366 -3.80 -15.83 -4.04
C ARG A 366 -2.29 -16.02 -4.20
N LEU A 367 -1.65 -16.68 -3.23
CA LEU A 367 -0.23 -16.98 -3.27
C LEU A 367 0.11 -17.92 -4.43
N THR A 368 -0.69 -18.96 -4.68
CA THR A 368 -0.49 -19.90 -5.78
C THR A 368 -0.46 -19.17 -7.13
N LYS A 369 -1.36 -18.22 -7.37
CA LYS A 369 -1.35 -17.39 -8.59
C LYS A 369 -0.05 -16.58 -8.74
N LYS A 370 0.47 -16.03 -7.64
CA LYS A 370 1.76 -15.31 -7.64
C LYS A 370 2.94 -16.25 -7.89
N ILE A 371 2.91 -17.45 -7.32
CA ILE A 371 3.94 -18.47 -7.57
C ILE A 371 3.96 -18.88 -9.05
N HIS A 372 2.81 -19.04 -9.70
CA HIS A 372 2.77 -19.31 -11.14
C HIS A 372 3.43 -18.19 -11.96
N THR A 373 3.21 -16.94 -11.58
CA THR A 373 3.89 -15.81 -12.23
C THR A 373 5.41 -15.87 -11.99
N LEU A 374 5.83 -16.17 -10.76
CA LEU A 374 7.25 -16.35 -10.43
C LEU A 374 7.88 -17.50 -11.22
N GLN A 375 7.21 -18.64 -11.39
CA GLN A 375 7.68 -19.75 -12.22
C GLN A 375 7.89 -19.34 -13.69
N LYS A 376 7.06 -18.44 -14.24
CA LYS A 376 7.28 -17.88 -15.58
C LYS A 376 8.58 -17.08 -15.63
N GLU A 377 8.89 -16.29 -14.59
CA GLU A 377 10.15 -15.54 -14.51
C GLU A 377 11.37 -16.45 -14.37
N VAL A 378 11.27 -17.57 -13.63
CA VAL A 378 12.33 -18.58 -13.55
C VAL A 378 12.60 -19.22 -14.93
N ARG A 379 11.54 -19.54 -15.70
CA ARG A 379 11.70 -20.11 -17.06
C ARG A 379 12.42 -19.17 -18.01
N LYS A 380 12.31 -17.84 -17.83
CA LYS A 380 13.03 -16.87 -18.66
C LYS A 380 14.56 -16.99 -18.55
N ILE A 381 15.09 -17.51 -17.44
CA ILE A 381 16.54 -17.76 -17.31
C ILE A 381 17.02 -18.66 -18.46
N GLY A 382 16.24 -19.69 -18.82
CA GLY A 382 16.55 -20.61 -19.92
C GLY A 382 16.42 -20.02 -21.33
N LEU A 383 15.84 -18.82 -21.49
CA LEU A 383 15.71 -18.15 -22.78
C LEU A 383 16.94 -17.31 -23.13
N TYR A 384 17.80 -17.01 -22.17
CA TYR A 384 18.98 -16.20 -22.36
C TYR A 384 20.20 -17.06 -22.63
N THR A 385 21.01 -16.66 -23.61
CA THR A 385 22.25 -17.34 -24.00
C THR A 385 23.49 -16.82 -23.26
N GLN A 386 23.45 -15.56 -22.83
CA GLN A 386 24.58 -14.93 -22.13
C GLN A 386 24.47 -15.11 -20.62
N SER A 387 25.52 -15.58 -19.97
CA SER A 387 25.57 -15.84 -18.53
C SER A 387 25.26 -14.58 -17.69
N ASN A 388 25.74 -13.40 -18.12
CA ASN A 388 25.43 -12.13 -17.43
C ASN A 388 23.92 -11.83 -17.43
N THR A 389 23.23 -12.07 -18.54
CA THR A 389 21.77 -11.89 -18.65
C THR A 389 21.02 -12.90 -17.79
N GLN A 390 21.50 -14.14 -17.75
CA GLN A 390 20.94 -15.17 -16.88
C GLN A 390 21.09 -14.79 -15.40
N ALA A 391 22.28 -14.32 -14.99
CA ALA A 391 22.51 -13.85 -13.61
C ALA A 391 21.61 -12.67 -13.24
N ALA A 392 21.43 -11.72 -14.14
CA ALA A 392 20.51 -10.60 -13.94
C ALA A 392 19.07 -11.07 -13.76
N GLN A 393 18.61 -12.06 -14.55
CA GLN A 393 17.29 -12.65 -14.39
C GLN A 393 17.17 -13.43 -13.05
N ILE A 394 18.24 -14.12 -12.60
CA ILE A 394 18.30 -14.76 -11.29
C ILE A 394 18.12 -13.70 -10.18
N GLN A 395 18.79 -12.56 -10.26
CA GLN A 395 18.64 -11.47 -9.29
C GLN A 395 17.21 -10.90 -9.28
N TYR A 396 16.60 -10.76 -10.44
CA TYR A 396 15.18 -10.37 -10.51
C TYR A 396 14.26 -11.39 -9.85
N VAL A 397 14.45 -12.69 -10.11
CA VAL A 397 13.71 -13.79 -9.45
C VAL A 397 13.91 -13.73 -7.95
N ASN A 398 15.14 -13.53 -7.47
CA ASN A 398 15.47 -13.40 -6.05
C ASN A 398 14.75 -12.21 -5.40
N SER A 399 14.70 -11.07 -6.08
CA SER A 399 13.96 -9.89 -5.57
C SER A 399 12.46 -10.17 -5.42
N VAL A 400 11.87 -10.95 -6.33
CA VAL A 400 10.46 -11.35 -6.25
C VAL A 400 10.23 -12.34 -5.10
N ILE A 401 11.11 -13.35 -4.94
CA ILE A 401 11.04 -14.32 -3.83
C ILE A 401 11.10 -13.59 -2.49
N MET A 402 12.08 -12.70 -2.32
CA MET A 402 12.28 -11.95 -1.09
C MET A 402 11.12 -11.00 -0.82
N GLY A 403 10.61 -10.32 -1.85
CA GLY A 403 9.42 -9.47 -1.73
C GLY A 403 8.17 -10.23 -1.29
N LEU A 404 7.95 -11.45 -1.82
CA LEU A 404 6.86 -12.32 -1.39
C LEU A 404 7.06 -12.80 0.04
N ALA A 405 8.27 -13.23 0.40
CA ALA A 405 8.58 -13.70 1.74
C ALA A 405 8.39 -12.58 2.78
N GLN A 406 8.89 -11.37 2.52
CA GLN A 406 8.69 -10.21 3.41
C GLN A 406 7.21 -9.81 3.53
N TYR A 407 6.45 -9.91 2.43
CA TYR A 407 5.02 -9.65 2.47
C TYR A 407 4.29 -10.61 3.41
N LEU A 408 4.67 -11.89 3.43
CA LEU A 408 4.04 -12.94 4.24
C LEU A 408 4.58 -13.00 5.68
N GLN A 409 5.72 -12.36 5.95
CA GLN A 409 6.45 -12.40 7.22
C GLN A 409 5.58 -12.12 8.47
N PRO A 410 4.56 -11.20 8.46
CA PRO A 410 3.70 -10.94 9.61
C PRO A 410 2.69 -12.04 9.94
N SER A 411 2.74 -13.18 9.25
CA SER A 411 1.79 -14.28 9.37
C SER A 411 2.48 -15.61 9.74
N ILE A 412 1.69 -16.64 9.98
CA ILE A 412 2.18 -18.02 10.14
C ILE A 412 2.46 -18.58 8.74
N CYS A 413 3.67 -18.36 8.24
CA CYS A 413 4.01 -18.48 6.83
C CYS A 413 4.94 -19.63 6.47
N SER A 414 5.38 -20.49 7.40
CA SER A 414 6.33 -21.58 7.12
C SER A 414 5.88 -22.48 5.94
N HIS A 415 4.61 -22.93 5.96
CA HIS A 415 4.06 -23.73 4.87
C HIS A 415 4.06 -22.98 3.52
N ALA A 416 3.80 -21.67 3.54
CA ALA A 416 3.82 -20.83 2.34
C ALA A 416 5.22 -20.68 1.77
N TYR A 417 6.25 -20.52 2.62
CA TYR A 417 7.63 -20.47 2.21
C TYR A 417 8.08 -21.77 1.54
N HIS A 418 7.80 -22.91 2.17
CA HIS A 418 8.09 -24.21 1.56
C HIS A 418 7.35 -24.44 0.23
N ALA A 419 6.13 -23.92 0.10
CA ALA A 419 5.39 -24.01 -1.17
C ALA A 419 6.03 -23.17 -2.28
N ILE A 420 6.53 -21.97 -1.95
CA ILE A 420 7.30 -21.12 -2.89
C ILE A 420 8.56 -21.87 -3.32
N ASP A 421 9.37 -22.27 -2.35
CA ASP A 421 10.70 -22.85 -2.58
C ASP A 421 10.61 -24.13 -3.40
N ARG A 422 9.70 -25.04 -3.04
CA ARG A 422 9.50 -26.30 -3.78
C ARG A 422 9.13 -26.05 -5.24
N ARG A 423 8.19 -25.13 -5.52
CA ARG A 423 7.74 -24.87 -6.90
C ARG A 423 8.79 -24.13 -7.72
N VAL A 424 9.52 -23.20 -7.11
CA VAL A 424 10.65 -22.51 -7.75
C VAL A 424 11.74 -23.50 -8.07
N ASN A 425 12.15 -24.36 -7.12
CA ASN A 425 13.21 -25.33 -7.29
C ASN A 425 12.89 -26.37 -8.37
N ASN A 426 11.65 -26.90 -8.39
CA ASN A 426 11.22 -27.82 -9.44
C ASN A 426 11.25 -27.18 -10.84
N THR A 427 10.91 -25.89 -10.93
CA THR A 427 10.97 -25.15 -12.20
C THR A 427 12.43 -24.89 -12.61
N ALA A 428 13.29 -24.52 -11.65
CA ALA A 428 14.71 -24.34 -11.87
C ALA A 428 15.38 -25.64 -12.34
N LEU A 429 15.06 -26.78 -11.70
CA LEU A 429 15.57 -28.09 -12.14
C LEU A 429 15.31 -28.34 -13.62
N ALA A 430 14.09 -28.10 -14.10
CA ALA A 430 13.76 -28.25 -15.52
C ALA A 430 14.56 -27.30 -16.42
N VAL A 431 14.74 -26.04 -15.99
CA VAL A 431 15.53 -25.04 -16.74
C VAL A 431 17.00 -25.43 -16.79
N TRP A 432 17.62 -25.85 -15.67
CA TRP A 432 19.03 -26.23 -15.63
C TRP A 432 19.32 -27.55 -16.38
N LYS A 433 18.40 -28.50 -16.36
CA LYS A 433 18.50 -29.71 -17.21
C LYS A 433 18.54 -29.37 -18.72
N ASN A 434 17.81 -28.36 -19.14
CA ASN A 434 17.83 -27.89 -20.53
C ASN A 434 19.09 -27.10 -20.88
N LEU A 435 19.54 -26.20 -19.96
CA LEU A 435 20.73 -25.39 -20.19
C LEU A 435 22.05 -26.19 -20.10
N PHE A 436 22.12 -27.14 -19.16
CA PHE A 436 23.31 -27.88 -18.81
C PHE A 436 23.03 -29.42 -18.73
N PRO A 437 22.63 -30.09 -19.83
CA PRO A 437 22.12 -31.46 -19.77
C PRO A 437 23.05 -32.46 -19.09
N LYS A 438 24.37 -32.30 -19.27
CA LYS A 438 25.40 -33.19 -18.68
C LYS A 438 25.94 -32.69 -17.33
N GLN A 439 25.73 -31.45 -16.96
CA GLN A 439 26.38 -30.78 -15.81
C GLN A 439 25.40 -30.17 -14.81
N TYR A 440 24.09 -30.30 -14.97
CA TYR A 440 23.11 -29.62 -14.10
C TYR A 440 23.25 -30.00 -12.62
N ASN A 441 23.74 -31.22 -12.29
CA ASN A 441 24.01 -31.61 -10.92
C ASN A 441 25.19 -30.82 -10.31
N GLN A 442 26.20 -30.46 -11.11
CA GLN A 442 27.37 -29.67 -10.70
C GLN A 442 26.99 -28.20 -10.51
N MET A 443 25.89 -27.74 -11.12
CA MET A 443 25.35 -26.39 -10.97
C MET A 443 24.46 -26.25 -9.72
N GLN A 444 24.39 -27.26 -8.86
CA GLN A 444 23.76 -27.20 -7.55
C GLN A 444 24.81 -26.96 -6.48
N VAL A 445 24.89 -25.72 -6.02
CA VAL A 445 25.88 -25.28 -5.01
C VAL A 445 25.21 -24.91 -3.68
N PRO A 446 25.90 -25.07 -2.55
CA PRO A 446 25.40 -24.59 -1.26
C PRO A 446 25.13 -23.09 -1.29
N LEU A 447 24.06 -22.65 -0.62
CA LEU A 447 23.70 -21.22 -0.56
C LEU A 447 24.86 -20.35 -0.05
N LYS A 448 25.60 -20.83 0.95
CA LYS A 448 26.75 -20.09 1.54
C LYS A 448 27.88 -19.81 0.54
N GLU A 449 27.96 -20.52 -0.59
CA GLU A 449 28.96 -20.34 -1.64
C GLU A 449 28.53 -19.31 -2.71
N LEU A 450 27.26 -18.84 -2.65
CA LEU A 450 26.77 -17.87 -3.60
C LEU A 450 27.37 -16.50 -3.38
N SER A 451 27.87 -15.90 -4.43
CA SER A 451 28.39 -14.54 -4.44
C SER A 451 27.27 -13.50 -4.39
N ASN A 452 26.09 -13.83 -4.94
CA ASN A 452 24.93 -12.99 -4.81
C ASN A 452 24.23 -13.23 -3.46
N LEU A 453 23.89 -12.17 -2.73
CA LEU A 453 23.23 -12.21 -1.42
C LEU A 453 24.07 -12.90 -0.30
N PRO A 454 25.37 -12.62 -0.16
CA PRO A 454 26.25 -13.36 0.75
C PRO A 454 25.75 -13.31 2.20
N HIS A 455 25.30 -12.14 2.69
CA HIS A 455 24.79 -12.00 4.07
C HIS A 455 23.47 -12.73 4.32
N ARG A 456 22.67 -12.97 3.26
CA ARG A 456 21.43 -13.73 3.36
C ARG A 456 21.71 -15.23 3.45
N HIS A 457 22.75 -15.68 2.80
CA HIS A 457 23.05 -17.10 2.62
C HIS A 457 24.07 -17.65 3.62
N GLU A 458 24.63 -16.77 4.45
CA GLU A 458 25.61 -17.12 5.48
C GLU A 458 25.06 -18.23 6.41
N GLY A 459 25.81 -19.33 6.55
CA GLY A 459 25.44 -20.45 7.41
C GLY A 459 24.41 -21.43 6.83
N TYR A 460 23.98 -21.27 5.56
CA TYR A 460 23.04 -22.20 4.94
C TYR A 460 23.73 -23.17 3.96
N ASP A 461 23.68 -24.48 4.27
CA ASP A 461 24.23 -25.57 3.45
C ASP A 461 23.24 -26.10 2.40
N SER A 462 21.99 -25.67 2.42
CA SER A 462 20.99 -26.07 1.42
C SER A 462 21.47 -25.75 0.02
N LYS A 463 21.37 -26.70 -0.91
CA LYS A 463 21.81 -26.53 -2.30
C LYS A 463 20.74 -25.84 -3.13
N THR A 464 21.20 -24.99 -4.05
CA THR A 464 20.34 -24.30 -5.02
C THR A 464 20.98 -24.31 -6.41
N PHE A 465 20.17 -24.08 -7.44
CA PHE A 465 20.66 -23.92 -8.80
C PHE A 465 21.33 -22.56 -9.00
N ALA A 466 22.53 -22.59 -9.55
CA ALA A 466 23.35 -21.42 -9.80
C ALA A 466 24.06 -21.49 -11.16
N ILE A 467 24.57 -20.38 -11.63
CA ILE A 467 25.44 -20.25 -12.79
C ILE A 467 26.77 -19.63 -12.33
N GLN A 468 27.85 -19.93 -13.04
CA GLN A 468 29.18 -19.38 -12.72
C GLN A 468 29.54 -18.27 -13.72
N ILE A 469 30.03 -17.15 -13.21
CA ILE A 469 30.53 -16.02 -13.99
C ILE A 469 31.83 -15.55 -13.33
N ASP A 470 32.92 -15.55 -14.06
CA ASP A 470 34.24 -15.12 -13.57
C ASP A 470 34.63 -15.78 -12.22
N GLY A 471 34.37 -17.07 -12.09
CA GLY A 471 34.64 -17.83 -10.87
C GLY A 471 33.66 -17.64 -9.72
N LYS A 472 32.65 -16.75 -9.85
CA LYS A 472 31.65 -16.44 -8.83
C LYS A 472 30.32 -17.14 -9.13
N TRP A 473 29.66 -17.67 -8.10
CA TRP A 473 28.36 -18.34 -8.23
C TRP A 473 27.18 -17.40 -8.00
N PHE A 474 26.25 -17.36 -8.95
CA PHE A 474 25.01 -16.60 -8.88
C PHE A 474 23.82 -17.58 -8.87
N GLY A 475 23.13 -17.70 -7.76
CA GLY A 475 22.07 -18.69 -7.56
C GLY A 475 20.74 -18.13 -7.08
N ILE A 476 19.72 -18.99 -7.13
CA ILE A 476 18.36 -18.68 -6.69
C ILE A 476 18.29 -18.80 -5.16
N THR A 477 17.76 -17.77 -4.49
CA THR A 477 17.54 -17.78 -3.03
C THR A 477 16.28 -18.56 -2.66
N TYR A 478 16.15 -18.90 -1.38
CA TYR A 478 14.95 -19.53 -0.81
C TYR A 478 14.14 -18.57 0.05
N ALA A 479 12.81 -18.74 0.04
CA ALA A 479 11.90 -17.96 0.86
C ALA A 479 12.00 -18.32 2.35
N PHE A 480 12.28 -19.60 2.69
CA PHE A 480 12.33 -20.11 4.06
C PHE A 480 13.40 -19.41 4.92
N ILE A 481 14.43 -18.84 4.30
CA ILE A 481 15.46 -18.03 4.99
C ILE A 481 14.85 -16.80 5.65
N THR A 482 13.72 -16.30 5.10
CA THR A 482 12.99 -15.19 5.71
C THR A 482 12.13 -15.73 6.86
N HIS A 483 12.52 -15.44 8.10
CA HIS A 483 11.78 -15.91 9.27
C HIS A 483 10.48 -15.11 9.46
N SER A 484 9.43 -15.78 9.95
CA SER A 484 8.21 -15.10 10.34
C SER A 484 8.49 -14.10 11.47
N ARG A 485 7.88 -12.93 11.42
CA ARG A 485 8.09 -11.87 12.39
C ARG A 485 6.75 -11.32 12.87
N TYR A 486 6.32 -11.83 14.00
CA TYR A 486 5.09 -11.42 14.62
C TYR A 486 5.28 -10.19 15.50
N GLU A 487 4.47 -9.18 15.31
CA GLU A 487 4.44 -7.98 16.14
C GLU A 487 3.22 -8.02 17.06
N SER A 488 3.43 -8.15 18.38
CA SER A 488 2.34 -8.29 19.37
C SER A 488 1.68 -6.97 19.78
N LYS A 489 2.36 -5.83 19.59
CA LYS A 489 1.81 -4.52 19.99
C LYS A 489 0.99 -3.90 18.86
N PRO A 490 -0.14 -3.22 19.15
CA PRO A 490 -0.90 -2.50 18.13
C PRO A 490 -0.08 -1.41 17.46
N PHE A 491 -0.52 -0.97 16.29
CA PHE A 491 0.13 0.10 15.56
C PHE A 491 0.13 1.41 16.37
N ASP A 492 1.29 2.03 16.51
CA ASP A 492 1.37 3.32 17.19
C ASP A 492 0.78 4.43 16.30
N GLN A 493 -0.44 4.85 16.63
CA GLN A 493 -1.20 5.85 15.89
C GLN A 493 -0.54 7.25 15.87
N LYS A 494 0.46 7.47 16.73
CA LYS A 494 1.24 8.73 16.76
C LYS A 494 2.35 8.76 15.71
N MET A 495 2.64 7.64 15.04
CA MET A 495 3.59 7.63 13.93
C MET A 495 2.97 8.36 12.72
N THR A 496 3.45 9.55 12.46
CA THR A 496 3.05 10.41 11.32
C THR A 496 4.25 11.20 10.82
N PRO A 497 4.35 11.51 9.50
CA PRO A 497 5.42 12.37 9.00
C PRO A 497 5.24 13.85 9.37
N TYR A 498 4.10 14.22 9.93
CA TYR A 498 3.67 15.61 10.18
C TYR A 498 3.86 16.06 11.62
N THR A 499 4.65 15.36 12.42
CA THR A 499 5.14 15.82 13.72
C THR A 499 6.56 15.29 13.92
N GLU A 500 7.38 16.04 14.67
CA GLU A 500 8.74 15.61 14.98
C GLU A 500 8.73 14.31 15.81
N ASP A 501 7.88 14.21 16.82
CA ASP A 501 7.70 12.98 17.61
C ASP A 501 7.25 11.80 16.76
N GLY A 502 6.33 12.01 15.82
CA GLY A 502 5.87 10.98 14.91
C GLY A 502 6.97 10.45 13.99
N ARG A 503 7.80 11.33 13.45
CA ARG A 503 8.98 10.96 12.65
C ARG A 503 10.00 10.19 13.48
N ARG A 504 10.32 10.65 14.69
CA ARG A 504 11.23 9.97 15.63
C ARG A 504 10.72 8.57 15.97
N ARG A 505 9.42 8.42 16.28
CA ARG A 505 8.77 7.11 16.53
C ARG A 505 8.89 6.19 15.33
N TYR A 506 8.68 6.70 14.13
CA TYR A 506 8.78 5.90 12.92
C TYR A 506 10.22 5.45 12.63
N VAL A 507 11.22 6.32 12.85
CA VAL A 507 12.64 5.95 12.74
C VAL A 507 12.97 4.84 13.74
N ASN A 508 12.59 5.01 15.01
CA ASN A 508 12.79 4.01 16.05
C ASN A 508 12.08 2.68 15.72
N TYR A 509 10.84 2.76 15.21
CA TYR A 509 10.11 1.59 14.75
C TYR A 509 10.86 0.90 13.60
N ARG A 510 11.30 1.63 12.59
CA ARG A 510 12.06 1.06 11.47
C ARG A 510 13.38 0.46 11.91
N THR A 511 14.11 1.10 12.80
CA THR A 511 15.39 0.59 13.32
C THR A 511 15.18 -0.72 14.07
N LYS A 512 14.17 -0.77 14.95
CA LYS A 512 13.82 -1.99 15.69
C LYS A 512 13.30 -3.12 14.78
N HIS A 513 12.58 -2.78 13.71
CA HIS A 513 11.99 -3.73 12.77
C HIS A 513 12.74 -3.75 11.42
N LYS A 514 13.99 -3.31 11.42
CA LYS A 514 14.83 -3.39 10.25
C LYS A 514 14.91 -4.84 9.80
N PRO A 515 14.71 -5.14 8.51
CA PRO A 515 14.96 -6.48 8.01
C PRO A 515 16.35 -6.94 8.42
N LEU A 516 16.48 -8.18 8.85
CA LEU A 516 17.79 -8.78 9.07
C LEU A 516 18.60 -8.68 7.76
N PRO A 517 19.94 -8.64 7.80
CA PRO A 517 20.74 -8.63 6.57
C PRO A 517 20.32 -9.72 5.57
N CYS A 518 19.97 -10.91 6.09
CA CYS A 518 19.44 -12.04 5.32
C CYS A 518 18.04 -11.80 4.71
N ASP A 519 17.27 -10.83 5.22
CA ASP A 519 15.93 -10.52 4.75
C ASP A 519 15.91 -9.32 3.80
N ARG A 520 17.03 -8.68 3.53
CA ARG A 520 17.10 -7.54 2.63
C ARG A 520 17.17 -8.02 1.18
N PRO A 521 16.34 -7.46 0.28
CA PRO A 521 16.66 -7.50 -1.13
C PRO A 521 17.97 -6.73 -1.31
N SER A 522 19.05 -7.43 -1.58
CA SER A 522 20.32 -6.75 -1.82
C SER A 522 20.48 -6.49 -3.30
N ILE A 523 20.18 -5.27 -3.67
CA ILE A 523 20.85 -4.61 -4.76
C ILE A 523 21.83 -3.66 -4.08
N ASN A 524 22.97 -4.18 -3.63
CA ASN A 524 23.90 -3.43 -2.78
C ASN A 524 25.22 -3.12 -3.45
N THR A 525 25.51 -3.74 -4.59
CA THR A 525 26.72 -3.42 -5.36
C THR A 525 26.36 -2.77 -6.70
N PRO A 526 27.22 -1.94 -7.27
CA PRO A 526 27.05 -1.43 -8.63
C PRO A 526 26.81 -2.52 -9.67
N GLU A 527 27.47 -3.69 -9.50
CA GLU A 527 27.29 -4.85 -10.37
C GLU A 527 25.87 -5.45 -10.21
N ASP A 528 25.37 -5.60 -8.99
CA ASP A 528 24.01 -6.11 -8.74
C ASP A 528 22.95 -5.17 -9.36
N ILE A 529 23.17 -3.86 -9.26
CA ILE A 529 22.30 -2.85 -9.87
C ILE A 529 22.36 -2.97 -11.40
N ALA A 530 23.55 -3.07 -11.98
CA ALA A 530 23.75 -3.20 -13.42
C ALA A 530 23.10 -4.47 -13.96
N LEU A 531 23.26 -5.62 -13.27
CA LEU A 531 22.66 -6.89 -13.61
C LEU A 531 21.13 -6.83 -13.54
N SER A 532 20.58 -6.22 -12.48
CA SER A 532 19.13 -6.06 -12.32
C SER A 532 18.51 -5.16 -13.40
N ILE A 533 19.19 -4.09 -13.78
CA ILE A 533 18.77 -3.16 -14.84
C ILE A 533 18.82 -3.84 -16.20
N TYR A 534 19.84 -4.62 -16.47
CA TYR A 534 20.01 -5.36 -17.71
C TYR A 534 18.89 -6.39 -17.90
N ALA A 535 18.56 -7.15 -16.84
CA ALA A 535 17.46 -8.12 -16.85
C ALA A 535 16.08 -7.48 -17.05
N SER A 536 15.91 -6.22 -16.66
CA SER A 536 14.63 -5.52 -16.83
C SER A 536 14.37 -5.01 -18.26
N GLY A 537 15.33 -5.17 -19.20
CA GLY A 537 15.24 -4.71 -20.59
C GLY A 537 15.21 -3.18 -20.73
N LYS A 538 15.53 -2.44 -19.68
CA LYS A 538 15.60 -0.96 -19.71
C LYS A 538 17.03 -0.54 -19.98
N GLY A 539 17.23 0.42 -20.86
CA GLY A 539 18.54 0.94 -21.25
C GLY A 539 19.43 1.23 -20.05
N TRP A 540 20.37 0.32 -19.78
CA TRP A 540 21.14 0.28 -18.54
C TRP A 540 22.02 1.51 -18.31
N LYS A 541 22.47 2.17 -19.39
CA LYS A 541 23.38 3.30 -19.33
C LYS A 541 22.78 4.53 -18.60
N ALA A 542 21.56 4.90 -18.96
CA ALA A 542 20.88 6.04 -18.34
C ALA A 542 20.46 5.78 -16.88
N ASN A 543 20.19 4.51 -16.53
CA ASN A 543 19.81 4.14 -15.17
C ASN A 543 21.06 3.95 -14.28
N PHE A 544 22.19 3.49 -14.82
CA PHE A 544 23.44 3.35 -14.10
C PHE A 544 24.01 4.73 -13.70
N GLU A 545 24.06 5.70 -14.60
CA GLU A 545 24.45 7.08 -14.32
C GLU A 545 23.52 7.73 -13.27
N TYR A 546 22.24 7.42 -13.29
CA TYR A 546 21.29 7.90 -12.29
C TYR A 546 21.56 7.35 -10.88
N PHE A 547 21.95 6.08 -10.75
CA PHE A 547 22.26 5.48 -9.46
C PHE A 547 23.65 5.87 -8.92
N MET A 548 24.62 6.05 -9.80
CA MET A 548 25.99 6.44 -9.41
C MET A 548 26.10 7.91 -9.01
N ASN A 549 25.22 8.78 -9.49
CA ASN A 549 25.17 10.21 -9.15
C ASN A 549 24.26 10.52 -7.94
N ARG A 550 23.96 9.53 -7.11
CA ARG A 550 23.06 9.63 -5.97
C ARG A 550 23.77 9.58 -4.61
N GLU A 551 25.02 10.06 -4.53
CA GLU A 551 25.67 10.36 -3.25
C GLU A 551 25.19 11.66 -2.61
#